data_1ee76d3a7f8a3d1e55aca1fd31dddbea
#
_entry.id   1ee76d3a7f8a3d1e55aca1fd31dddbea
#
_cell.length_a   1.000
_cell.length_b   1.000
_cell.length_c   1.000
_cell.angle_alpha   90.00
_cell.angle_beta   90.00
_cell.angle_gamma   90.00
#
_symmetry.space_group_name_H-M   'P 1'
#
loop_
_entity.id
_entity.type
_entity.pdbx_description
1 polymer ?
#
loop_
_entity_poly.entity_id
_entity_poly.type
_entity_poly.pdbx_seq_one_letter_code
_entity_poly.pdbx_strand_id
1 'polypeptide(L)'
;MNVGVSASSHSTPTPPSDDPTDTAGSDLLSSTAEASTYTEFYSPIPAGYRKGYHKYVIVLGTVMSGLGKGIFASSVAKMLKDKGLVVAPIKMEGYLNIDSGTLNPYRHGEVFVLDDGTECDMDLGTYERMLDQNLTVRNFTTSGRIFSEVLERERKGRYLGRDVQWIPHVTGEVKRKLRELAAYGDGENPADVVIVEVGGTV
;
A
#
# COMPACT_ATOMS: atom_id res chain seq x y z
N MET A 1 15.79 57.78 59.64
CA MET A 1 16.30 56.96 58.53
C MET A 1 15.51 55.69 58.53
N ASN A 2 14.55 55.60 57.61
CA ASN A 2 13.67 54.43 57.48
C ASN A 2 13.92 53.79 56.12
N VAL A 3 14.44 52.58 56.10
CA VAL A 3 14.74 51.84 54.91
C VAL A 3 13.53 50.95 54.62
N GLY A 4 12.81 51.24 53.52
CA GLY A 4 11.70 50.45 53.07
C GLY A 4 12.19 49.20 52.33
N VAL A 5 11.71 48.03 52.78
CA VAL A 5 11.94 46.74 52.10
C VAL A 5 10.77 46.49 51.16
N SER A 6 11.09 46.44 49.86
CA SER A 6 10.16 46.08 48.81
C SER A 6 10.02 44.56 48.74
N ALA A 7 8.81 44.03 48.96
CA ALA A 7 8.52 42.62 48.79
C ALA A 7 8.23 42.33 47.31
N SER A 8 9.07 41.53 46.67
CA SER A 8 8.82 40.96 45.35
C SER A 8 7.85 39.79 45.42
N SER A 9 6.70 39.92 44.77
CA SER A 9 5.74 38.85 44.61
C SER A 9 6.28 37.81 43.60
N HIS A 10 6.63 36.64 44.11
CA HIS A 10 6.86 35.48 43.28
C HIS A 10 5.52 34.94 42.75
N SER A 11 5.29 35.05 41.46
CA SER A 11 4.23 34.33 40.78
C SER A 11 4.69 32.88 40.60
N THR A 12 3.98 31.96 41.24
CA THR A 12 4.11 30.52 40.97
C THR A 12 3.69 30.22 39.56
N PRO A 13 4.48 29.42 38.80
CA PRO A 13 4.04 28.97 37.48
C PRO A 13 2.87 27.99 37.65
N THR A 14 1.79 28.23 36.92
CA THR A 14 0.65 27.32 36.77
C THR A 14 1.14 26.03 36.10
N PRO A 15 0.80 24.84 36.63
CA PRO A 15 1.13 23.59 35.91
C PRO A 15 0.38 23.51 34.58
N PRO A 16 0.96 22.86 33.57
CA PRO A 16 0.31 22.68 32.29
C PRO A 16 -0.98 21.87 32.50
N SER A 17 -2.05 22.29 31.83
CA SER A 17 -3.32 21.59 31.85
C SER A 17 -3.18 20.28 31.09
N ASP A 18 -3.36 19.16 31.76
CA ASP A 18 -3.49 17.83 31.15
C ASP A 18 -4.86 17.69 30.45
N ASP A 19 -5.10 18.51 29.43
CA ASP A 19 -6.27 18.35 28.57
C ASP A 19 -5.88 17.39 27.41
N PRO A 20 -6.46 16.19 27.33
CA PRO A 20 -6.15 15.22 26.30
C PRO A 20 -6.49 15.70 24.87
N THR A 21 -7.20 16.82 24.72
CA THR A 21 -7.51 17.43 23.44
C THR A 21 -6.33 18.25 22.88
N ASP A 22 -5.44 18.78 23.71
CA ASP A 22 -4.28 19.57 23.28
C ASP A 22 -3.15 18.69 22.73
N THR A 23 -2.96 17.48 23.26
CA THR A 23 -1.97 16.52 22.73
C THR A 23 -2.35 15.98 21.37
N ALA A 24 -3.63 15.69 21.14
CA ALA A 24 -4.11 15.21 19.85
C ALA A 24 -3.94 16.28 18.74
N GLY A 25 -4.12 17.55 19.08
CA GLY A 25 -3.94 18.68 18.15
C GLY A 25 -2.46 18.91 17.80
N SER A 26 -1.56 18.82 18.78
CA SER A 26 -0.12 18.97 18.55
C SER A 26 0.48 17.80 17.77
N ASP A 27 0.03 16.58 18.01
CA ASP A 27 0.45 15.39 17.28
C ASP A 27 -0.06 15.41 15.84
N LEU A 28 -1.26 15.94 15.61
CA LEU A 28 -1.80 16.12 14.27
C LEU A 28 -1.04 17.20 13.49
N LEU A 29 -0.67 18.30 14.13
CA LEU A 29 0.11 19.38 13.52
C LEU A 29 1.54 18.95 13.24
N SER A 30 2.19 18.24 14.15
CA SER A 30 3.55 17.71 13.94
C SER A 30 3.59 16.67 12.84
N SER A 31 2.64 15.73 12.81
CA SER A 31 2.50 14.74 11.73
C SER A 31 2.18 15.40 10.39
N THR A 32 1.42 16.50 10.38
CA THR A 32 1.11 17.27 9.17
C THR A 32 2.31 18.06 8.67
N ALA A 33 3.13 18.58 9.58
CA ALA A 33 4.37 19.31 9.24
C ALA A 33 5.45 18.37 8.69
N GLU A 34 5.62 17.19 9.30
CA GLU A 34 6.48 16.13 8.79
C GLU A 34 5.99 15.58 7.44
N ALA A 35 4.68 15.47 7.28
CA ALA A 35 4.03 15.00 6.07
C ALA A 35 4.15 15.97 4.89
N SER A 36 4.29 17.26 5.13
CA SER A 36 4.54 18.24 4.06
C SER A 36 5.92 18.09 3.42
N THR A 37 6.83 17.42 4.11
CA THR A 37 8.22 17.19 3.68
C THR A 37 8.40 15.83 3.00
N TYR A 38 7.50 14.86 3.22
CA TYR A 38 7.64 13.50 2.70
C TYR A 38 6.35 12.97 2.06
N THR A 39 6.47 12.38 0.88
CA THR A 39 5.41 11.64 0.17
C THR A 39 4.81 10.49 1.00
N GLU A 40 5.35 10.20 2.17
CA GLU A 40 4.92 9.16 3.11
C GLU A 40 3.60 9.48 3.83
N PHE A 41 3.20 10.75 3.90
CA PHE A 41 1.89 11.12 4.47
C PHE A 41 0.71 10.47 3.73
N TYR A 42 0.79 10.41 2.40
CA TYR A 42 -0.27 9.83 1.56
C TYR A 42 -0.13 8.32 1.36
N SER A 43 0.97 7.76 1.84
CA SER A 43 1.29 6.34 1.76
C SER A 43 1.98 5.92 3.05
N PRO A 44 1.22 5.82 4.17
CA PRO A 44 1.79 5.48 5.46
C PRO A 44 2.50 4.13 5.40
N ILE A 45 3.57 4.02 6.18
CA ILE A 45 4.32 2.78 6.30
C ILE A 45 3.50 1.79 7.14
N PRO A 46 3.07 0.65 6.59
CA PRO A 46 2.29 -0.32 7.35
C PRO A 46 3.15 -0.99 8.43
N ALA A 47 2.49 -1.41 9.51
CA ALA A 47 3.15 -2.19 10.56
C ALA A 47 3.81 -3.45 9.97
N GLY A 48 5.02 -3.74 10.40
CA GLY A 48 5.80 -4.88 9.90
C GLY A 48 6.63 -4.60 8.64
N TYR A 49 6.38 -3.49 7.94
CA TYR A 49 7.21 -3.12 6.78
C TYR A 49 8.58 -2.60 7.23
N ARG A 50 9.64 -3.16 6.63
CA ARG A 50 11.03 -2.76 6.89
C ARG A 50 11.64 -2.13 5.65
N LYS A 51 11.82 -0.81 5.66
CA LYS A 51 12.42 -0.05 4.54
C LYS A 51 13.82 -0.61 4.20
N GLY A 52 14.07 -0.88 2.91
CA GLY A 52 15.35 -1.42 2.42
C GLY A 52 15.52 -2.94 2.56
N TYR A 53 14.70 -3.61 3.35
CA TYR A 53 14.72 -5.06 3.49
C TYR A 53 14.05 -5.74 2.28
N HIS A 54 12.78 -5.37 2.02
CA HIS A 54 11.99 -5.97 0.95
C HIS A 54 12.54 -5.57 -0.43
N LYS A 55 12.66 -6.54 -1.33
CA LYS A 55 13.04 -6.32 -2.74
C LYS A 55 11.80 -6.39 -3.63
N TYR A 56 11.79 -5.59 -4.69
CA TYR A 56 10.71 -5.56 -5.66
C TYR A 56 11.24 -5.93 -7.03
N VAL A 57 10.68 -6.95 -7.63
CA VAL A 57 10.95 -7.35 -9.01
C VAL A 57 9.73 -7.00 -9.83
N ILE A 58 9.88 -6.06 -10.76
CA ILE A 58 8.78 -5.57 -11.60
C ILE A 58 8.87 -6.21 -12.97
N VAL A 59 7.81 -6.91 -13.37
CA VAL A 59 7.68 -7.57 -14.68
C VAL A 59 6.71 -6.76 -15.53
N LEU A 60 7.23 -6.19 -16.59
CA LEU A 60 6.50 -5.35 -17.55
C LEU A 60 6.54 -5.97 -18.94
N GLY A 61 5.48 -5.77 -19.72
CA GLY A 61 5.48 -6.07 -21.16
C GLY A 61 5.50 -4.78 -21.98
N THR A 62 6.25 -4.73 -23.08
CA THR A 62 6.46 -3.49 -23.83
C THR A 62 5.64 -3.39 -25.12
N VAL A 63 5.54 -4.44 -25.92
CA VAL A 63 5.02 -4.33 -27.31
C VAL A 63 3.76 -5.15 -27.56
N MET A 64 3.62 -6.32 -26.95
CA MET A 64 2.51 -7.24 -27.20
C MET A 64 1.99 -7.85 -25.89
N SER A 65 0.67 -8.06 -25.82
CA SER A 65 0.06 -8.92 -24.82
C SER A 65 0.29 -10.40 -25.16
N GLY A 66 0.17 -11.30 -24.19
CA GLY A 66 0.28 -12.75 -24.43
C GLY A 66 1.71 -13.28 -24.57
N LEU A 67 2.74 -12.50 -24.27
CA LEU A 67 4.15 -12.93 -24.29
C LEU A 67 4.54 -13.89 -23.15
N GLY A 68 3.60 -14.28 -22.29
CA GLY A 68 3.88 -15.17 -21.17
C GLY A 68 4.47 -14.48 -19.94
N LYS A 69 4.16 -13.20 -19.71
CA LYS A 69 4.57 -12.46 -18.49
C LYS A 69 4.24 -13.21 -17.22
N GLY A 70 3.00 -13.71 -17.09
CA GLY A 70 2.54 -14.47 -15.93
C GLY A 70 3.36 -15.74 -15.70
N ILE A 71 3.63 -16.50 -16.77
CA ILE A 71 4.49 -17.70 -16.69
C ILE A 71 5.92 -17.34 -16.29
N PHE A 72 6.48 -16.29 -16.89
CA PHE A 72 7.82 -15.82 -16.53
C PHE A 72 7.90 -15.38 -15.07
N ALA A 73 6.98 -14.51 -14.66
CA ALA A 73 6.95 -13.95 -13.32
C ALA A 73 6.72 -15.03 -12.25
N SER A 74 5.78 -15.95 -12.48
CA SER A 74 5.52 -17.07 -11.57
C SER A 74 6.69 -18.06 -11.51
N SER A 75 7.39 -18.29 -12.62
CA SER A 75 8.61 -19.12 -12.65
C SER A 75 9.75 -18.47 -11.84
N VAL A 76 9.97 -17.17 -12.01
CA VAL A 76 10.96 -16.43 -11.20
C VAL A 76 10.58 -16.49 -9.71
N ALA A 77 9.31 -16.27 -9.39
CA ALA A 77 8.79 -16.37 -8.03
C ALA A 77 9.07 -17.75 -7.43
N LYS A 78 8.78 -18.83 -8.17
CA LYS A 78 9.06 -20.22 -7.77
C LYS A 78 10.55 -20.44 -7.50
N MET A 79 11.41 -20.01 -8.42
CA MET A 79 12.85 -20.16 -8.27
C MET A 79 13.41 -19.46 -7.02
N LEU A 80 12.85 -18.29 -6.67
CA LEU A 80 13.23 -17.56 -5.46
C LEU A 80 12.71 -18.28 -4.21
N LYS A 81 11.47 -18.76 -4.23
CA LYS A 81 10.90 -19.57 -3.13
C LYS A 81 11.69 -20.84 -2.88
N ASP A 82 12.11 -21.56 -3.93
CA ASP A 82 12.93 -22.76 -3.83
C ASP A 82 14.34 -22.50 -3.24
N LYS A 83 14.78 -21.23 -3.26
CA LYS A 83 16.01 -20.80 -2.56
C LYS A 83 15.76 -20.42 -1.09
N GLY A 84 14.55 -20.61 -0.59
CA GLY A 84 14.19 -20.32 0.80
C GLY A 84 13.77 -18.86 1.07
N LEU A 85 13.49 -18.08 0.02
CA LEU A 85 12.98 -16.70 0.19
C LEU A 85 11.46 -16.71 0.34
N VAL A 86 10.94 -15.83 1.18
CA VAL A 86 9.51 -15.54 1.25
C VAL A 86 9.13 -14.63 0.09
N VAL A 87 8.27 -15.14 -0.80
CA VAL A 87 7.88 -14.45 -2.04
C VAL A 87 6.40 -14.12 -2.02
N ALA A 88 6.05 -12.86 -2.28
CA ALA A 88 4.68 -12.39 -2.42
C ALA A 88 4.44 -11.81 -3.82
N PRO A 89 3.66 -12.47 -4.68
CA PRO A 89 3.31 -11.93 -5.99
C PRO A 89 2.16 -10.93 -5.89
N ILE A 90 2.12 -9.96 -6.79
CA ILE A 90 0.95 -9.11 -7.05
C ILE A 90 0.76 -8.91 -8.55
N LYS A 91 -0.47 -9.09 -9.01
CA LYS A 91 -0.92 -8.73 -10.36
C LYS A 91 -1.62 -7.37 -10.31
N MET A 92 -1.16 -6.45 -11.14
CA MET A 92 -1.72 -5.10 -11.25
C MET A 92 -2.25 -4.88 -12.66
N GLU A 93 -3.57 -4.73 -12.80
CA GLU A 93 -4.23 -4.55 -14.09
C GLU A 93 -4.55 -3.08 -14.37
N GLY A 94 -4.33 -2.66 -15.62
CA GLY A 94 -4.48 -1.27 -16.03
C GLY A 94 -5.92 -0.83 -16.30
N TYR A 95 -6.89 -1.74 -16.39
CA TYR A 95 -8.28 -1.40 -16.67
C TYR A 95 -8.99 -0.80 -15.44
N LEU A 96 -10.13 -0.11 -15.70
CA LEU A 96 -10.92 0.58 -14.68
C LEU A 96 -12.02 -0.27 -14.04
N ASN A 97 -12.15 -1.55 -14.39
CA ASN A 97 -13.02 -2.46 -13.69
C ASN A 97 -12.50 -2.66 -12.24
N ILE A 98 -13.40 -2.84 -11.29
CA ILE A 98 -13.04 -3.05 -9.88
C ILE A 98 -12.25 -4.36 -9.70
N ASP A 99 -12.67 -5.38 -10.45
CA ASP A 99 -12.06 -6.73 -10.50
C ASP A 99 -12.26 -7.36 -11.87
N SER A 100 -12.00 -8.64 -12.01
CA SER A 100 -12.13 -9.36 -13.29
C SER A 100 -13.51 -9.95 -13.54
N GLY A 101 -14.44 -9.88 -12.57
CA GLY A 101 -15.73 -10.59 -12.62
C GLY A 101 -16.66 -10.19 -13.77
N THR A 102 -16.52 -8.96 -14.28
CA THR A 102 -17.34 -8.45 -15.39
C THR A 102 -16.62 -8.46 -16.74
N LEU A 103 -15.40 -8.98 -16.80
CA LEU A 103 -14.62 -9.02 -18.03
C LEU A 103 -15.12 -10.11 -19.00
N ASN A 104 -14.98 -9.83 -20.29
CA ASN A 104 -15.34 -10.80 -21.32
C ASN A 104 -14.29 -11.92 -21.40
N PRO A 105 -14.66 -13.20 -21.15
CA PRO A 105 -13.72 -14.32 -21.13
C PRO A 105 -12.98 -14.55 -22.47
N TYR A 106 -13.61 -14.22 -23.60
CA TYR A 106 -12.99 -14.35 -24.92
C TYR A 106 -11.82 -13.37 -25.14
N ARG A 107 -11.78 -12.26 -24.38
CA ARG A 107 -10.73 -11.23 -24.50
C ARG A 107 -9.68 -11.32 -23.42
N HIS A 108 -10.06 -11.73 -22.22
CA HIS A 108 -9.24 -11.67 -21.02
C HIS A 108 -8.95 -13.04 -20.37
N GLY A 109 -9.53 -14.12 -20.91
CA GLY A 109 -9.51 -15.42 -20.28
C GLY A 109 -10.60 -15.57 -19.21
N GLU A 110 -10.69 -16.75 -18.62
CA GLU A 110 -11.66 -17.03 -17.57
C GLU A 110 -11.28 -16.35 -16.26
N VAL A 111 -12.30 -15.98 -15.51
CA VAL A 111 -12.13 -15.40 -14.17
C VAL A 111 -11.68 -16.50 -13.21
N PHE A 112 -10.65 -16.23 -12.44
CA PHE A 112 -10.21 -17.06 -11.34
C PHE A 112 -10.69 -16.45 -10.01
N VAL A 113 -11.21 -17.28 -9.12
CA VAL A 113 -11.71 -16.82 -7.82
C VAL A 113 -10.81 -17.35 -6.73
N LEU A 114 -10.24 -16.45 -5.94
CA LEU A 114 -9.42 -16.81 -4.78
C LEU A 114 -10.30 -17.30 -3.62
N ASP A 115 -9.71 -17.97 -2.65
CA ASP A 115 -10.42 -18.50 -1.48
C ASP A 115 -11.16 -17.42 -0.66
N ASP A 116 -10.70 -16.17 -0.73
CA ASP A 116 -11.37 -15.03 -0.08
C ASP A 116 -12.51 -14.43 -0.91
N GLY A 117 -12.86 -15.04 -2.06
CA GLY A 117 -13.92 -14.60 -2.96
C GLY A 117 -13.49 -13.51 -3.95
N THR A 118 -12.21 -13.14 -4.01
CA THR A 118 -11.73 -12.14 -4.96
C THR A 118 -11.74 -12.70 -6.38
N GLU A 119 -12.47 -12.03 -7.27
CA GLU A 119 -12.52 -12.32 -8.70
C GLU A 119 -11.33 -11.68 -9.41
N CYS A 120 -10.41 -12.48 -9.92
CA CYS A 120 -9.15 -12.02 -10.47
C CYS A 120 -8.81 -12.69 -11.81
N ASP A 121 -7.69 -12.31 -12.38
CA ASP A 121 -7.16 -12.88 -13.61
C ASP A 121 -6.66 -14.34 -13.36
N MET A 122 -6.81 -15.19 -14.38
CA MET A 122 -6.36 -16.60 -14.34
C MET A 122 -4.86 -16.78 -14.00
N ASP A 123 -4.05 -15.76 -14.21
CA ASP A 123 -2.62 -15.78 -13.85
C ASP A 123 -2.42 -15.98 -12.35
N LEU A 124 -3.36 -15.53 -11.50
CA LEU A 124 -3.27 -15.74 -10.04
C LEU A 124 -3.32 -17.23 -9.69
N GLY A 125 -4.14 -18.01 -10.39
CA GLY A 125 -4.16 -19.48 -10.24
C GLY A 125 -2.85 -20.13 -10.68
N THR A 126 -2.12 -19.54 -11.62
CA THR A 126 -0.78 -20.00 -11.99
C THR A 126 0.22 -19.72 -10.86
N TYR A 127 0.16 -18.54 -10.24
CA TYR A 127 0.99 -18.22 -9.08
C TYR A 127 0.71 -19.15 -7.90
N GLU A 128 -0.55 -19.42 -7.57
CA GLU A 128 -0.91 -20.35 -6.50
C GLU A 128 -0.31 -21.74 -6.73
N ARG A 129 -0.46 -22.29 -7.93
CA ARG A 129 0.10 -23.59 -8.28
C ARG A 129 1.62 -23.63 -8.26
N MET A 130 2.27 -22.57 -8.77
CA MET A 130 3.74 -22.50 -8.81
C MET A 130 4.33 -22.34 -7.41
N LEU A 131 3.69 -21.52 -6.58
CA LEU A 131 4.19 -21.21 -5.25
C LEU A 131 3.70 -22.15 -4.17
N ASP A 132 2.71 -23.03 -4.46
CA ASP A 132 2.01 -23.83 -3.46
C ASP A 132 1.62 -22.96 -2.26
N GLN A 133 0.81 -21.91 -2.55
CA GLN A 133 0.46 -20.87 -1.60
C GLN A 133 -0.88 -20.24 -1.98
N ASN A 134 -1.81 -20.15 -1.06
CA ASN A 134 -3.06 -19.45 -1.28
C ASN A 134 -2.82 -17.94 -1.34
N LEU A 135 -3.36 -17.30 -2.36
CA LEU A 135 -3.32 -15.85 -2.54
C LEU A 135 -4.60 -15.21 -2.01
N THR A 136 -4.56 -13.90 -1.84
CA THR A 136 -5.66 -13.10 -1.28
C THR A 136 -5.88 -11.84 -2.09
N VAL A 137 -6.90 -11.08 -1.76
CA VAL A 137 -7.18 -9.74 -2.32
C VAL A 137 -5.97 -8.80 -2.34
N ARG A 138 -4.95 -9.05 -1.51
CA ARG A 138 -3.69 -8.29 -1.49
C ARG A 138 -2.81 -8.54 -2.71
N ASN A 139 -3.00 -9.69 -3.33
CA ASN A 139 -2.20 -10.14 -4.46
C ASN A 139 -2.75 -9.71 -5.82
N PHE A 140 -3.89 -9.00 -5.83
CA PHE A 140 -4.54 -8.51 -7.04
C PHE A 140 -5.08 -7.10 -6.87
N THR A 141 -4.86 -6.24 -7.85
CA THR A 141 -5.50 -4.92 -7.90
C THR A 141 -5.65 -4.43 -9.33
N THR A 142 -6.61 -3.55 -9.53
CA THR A 142 -6.87 -2.88 -10.81
C THR A 142 -6.74 -1.36 -10.64
N SER A 143 -6.57 -0.63 -11.72
CA SER A 143 -6.65 0.83 -11.68
C SER A 143 -7.99 1.31 -11.12
N GLY A 144 -9.10 0.63 -11.49
CA GLY A 144 -10.44 0.97 -10.97
C GLY A 144 -10.52 0.83 -9.45
N ARG A 145 -10.00 -0.25 -8.89
CA ARG A 145 -9.96 -0.44 -7.44
C ARG A 145 -9.13 0.64 -6.74
N ILE A 146 -7.96 0.97 -7.29
CA ILE A 146 -7.09 2.04 -6.75
C ILE A 146 -7.82 3.38 -6.75
N PHE A 147 -8.47 3.77 -7.85
CA PHE A 147 -9.25 5.01 -7.92
C PHE A 147 -10.42 5.01 -6.97
N SER A 148 -11.17 3.91 -6.88
CA SER A 148 -12.29 3.78 -5.96
C SER A 148 -11.85 4.01 -4.51
N GLU A 149 -10.76 3.38 -4.09
CA GLU A 149 -10.21 3.54 -2.73
C GLU A 149 -9.72 4.98 -2.46
N VAL A 150 -9.10 5.63 -3.44
CA VAL A 150 -8.67 7.03 -3.32
C VAL A 150 -9.89 7.96 -3.20
N LEU A 151 -10.91 7.79 -4.04
CA LEU A 151 -12.12 8.60 -4.00
C LEU A 151 -12.93 8.36 -2.72
N GLU A 152 -12.99 7.13 -2.24
CA GLU A 152 -13.65 6.81 -0.97
C GLU A 152 -12.95 7.51 0.21
N ARG A 153 -11.62 7.57 0.23
CA ARG A 153 -10.85 8.31 1.23
C ARG A 153 -11.09 9.82 1.13
N GLU A 154 -11.16 10.34 -0.09
CA GLU A 154 -11.53 11.75 -0.29
C GLU A 154 -12.89 12.05 0.34
N ARG A 155 -13.92 11.25 0.03
CA ARG A 155 -15.27 11.43 0.60
C ARG A 155 -15.30 11.31 2.12
N LYS A 156 -14.39 10.53 2.71
CA LYS A 156 -14.22 10.40 4.17
C LYS A 156 -13.34 11.51 4.78
N GLY A 157 -12.90 12.50 4.01
CA GLY A 157 -12.10 13.64 4.47
C GLY A 157 -10.65 13.30 4.83
N ARG A 158 -10.13 12.14 4.36
CA ARG A 158 -8.78 11.68 4.72
C ARG A 158 -7.64 12.53 4.16
N TYR A 159 -7.93 13.41 3.21
CA TYR A 159 -6.94 14.31 2.61
C TYR A 159 -7.02 15.74 3.18
N LEU A 160 -7.75 15.95 4.28
CA LEU A 160 -7.79 17.20 5.04
C LEU A 160 -8.12 18.45 4.17
N GLY A 161 -9.06 18.29 3.24
CA GLY A 161 -9.51 19.37 2.36
C GLY A 161 -8.55 19.71 1.21
N ARG A 162 -7.50 18.94 0.99
CA ARG A 162 -6.61 19.09 -0.17
C ARG A 162 -7.24 18.50 -1.43
N ASP A 163 -6.92 19.08 -2.57
CA ASP A 163 -7.22 18.53 -3.88
C ASP A 163 -6.48 17.22 -4.12
N VAL A 164 -7.21 16.20 -4.53
CA VAL A 164 -6.66 14.85 -4.78
C VAL A 164 -6.11 14.80 -6.20
N GLN A 165 -4.84 14.40 -6.30
CA GLN A 165 -4.08 14.37 -7.56
C GLN A 165 -3.51 12.97 -7.83
N TRP A 166 -3.09 12.74 -9.08
CA TRP A 166 -2.40 11.50 -9.44
C TRP A 166 -1.16 11.27 -8.59
N ILE A 167 -0.36 12.30 -8.44
CA ILE A 167 0.81 12.36 -7.57
C ILE A 167 0.54 13.46 -6.54
N PRO A 168 0.57 13.15 -5.25
CA PRO A 168 1.03 11.91 -4.60
C PRO A 168 -0.06 10.89 -4.24
N HIS A 169 -1.36 11.15 -4.49
CA HIS A 169 -2.45 10.38 -3.87
C HIS A 169 -2.66 9.01 -4.53
N VAL A 170 -2.83 8.96 -5.88
CA VAL A 170 -2.99 7.68 -6.59
C VAL A 170 -1.71 6.86 -6.53
N THR A 171 -0.56 7.48 -6.78
CA THR A 171 0.74 6.79 -6.67
C THR A 171 1.06 6.37 -5.23
N GLY A 172 0.60 7.13 -4.25
CA GLY A 172 0.69 6.80 -2.83
C GLY A 172 -0.10 5.53 -2.49
N GLU A 173 -1.31 5.39 -3.05
CA GLU A 173 -2.14 4.21 -2.86
C GLU A 173 -1.50 2.94 -3.44
N VAL A 174 -0.90 3.04 -4.63
CA VAL A 174 -0.11 1.94 -5.21
C VAL A 174 1.03 1.53 -4.28
N LYS A 175 1.81 2.50 -3.80
CA LYS A 175 2.92 2.25 -2.87
C LYS A 175 2.43 1.62 -1.56
N ARG A 176 1.27 2.07 -1.05
CA ARG A 176 0.67 1.51 0.17
C ARG A 176 0.37 0.02 -0.01
N LYS A 177 -0.32 -0.35 -1.11
CA LYS A 177 -0.64 -1.76 -1.41
C LYS A 177 0.62 -2.63 -1.51
N LEU A 178 1.64 -2.15 -2.20
CA LEU A 178 2.92 -2.87 -2.33
C LEU A 178 3.61 -3.06 -0.96
N ARG A 179 3.60 -2.03 -0.10
CA ARG A 179 4.17 -2.11 1.25
C ARG A 179 3.37 -3.02 2.17
N GLU A 180 2.05 -2.97 2.09
CA GLU A 180 1.16 -3.87 2.85
C GLU A 180 1.37 -5.32 2.46
N LEU A 181 1.48 -5.60 1.16
CA LEU A 181 1.79 -6.94 0.69
C LEU A 181 3.17 -7.40 1.15
N ALA A 182 4.17 -6.53 1.08
CA ALA A 182 5.52 -6.85 1.57
C ALA A 182 5.55 -7.18 3.07
N ALA A 183 4.79 -6.41 3.87
CA ALA A 183 4.66 -6.66 5.30
C ALA A 183 3.86 -7.93 5.62
N TYR A 184 2.86 -8.26 4.80
CA TYR A 184 2.05 -9.48 4.94
C TYR A 184 2.80 -10.73 4.49
N GLY A 185 3.53 -10.65 3.36
CA GLY A 185 4.31 -11.73 2.81
C GLY A 185 3.47 -12.93 2.37
N ASP A 186 3.75 -14.09 2.95
CA ASP A 186 3.00 -15.34 2.72
C ASP A 186 1.85 -15.56 3.74
N GLY A 187 1.65 -14.61 4.63
CA GLY A 187 0.66 -14.66 5.71
C GLY A 187 1.26 -15.02 7.07
N GLU A 188 2.39 -15.67 7.10
CA GLU A 188 3.14 -16.03 8.31
C GLU A 188 4.39 -15.14 8.48
N ASN A 189 5.09 -14.90 7.37
CA ASN A 189 6.34 -14.16 7.36
C ASN A 189 6.31 -13.01 6.36
N PRO A 190 6.89 -11.85 6.70
CA PRO A 190 7.05 -10.74 5.75
C PRO A 190 7.85 -11.17 4.51
N ALA A 191 7.50 -10.64 3.34
CA ALA A 191 8.15 -11.00 2.10
C ALA A 191 9.60 -10.51 2.03
N ASP A 192 10.52 -11.37 1.62
CA ASP A 192 11.85 -10.94 1.19
C ASP A 192 11.76 -10.27 -0.18
N VAL A 193 10.92 -10.83 -1.07
CA VAL A 193 10.75 -10.37 -2.45
C VAL A 193 9.27 -10.26 -2.81
N VAL A 194 8.90 -9.10 -3.35
CA VAL A 194 7.58 -8.86 -3.96
C VAL A 194 7.75 -8.91 -5.47
N ILE A 195 7.03 -9.81 -6.13
CA ILE A 195 6.98 -9.89 -7.60
C ILE A 195 5.78 -9.07 -8.07
N VAL A 196 6.04 -7.99 -8.77
CA VAL A 196 5.01 -7.09 -9.30
C VAL A 196 4.84 -7.35 -10.79
N GLU A 197 3.76 -8.00 -11.17
CA GLU A 197 3.41 -8.16 -12.57
C GLU A 197 2.43 -7.07 -12.99
N VAL A 198 2.79 -6.29 -14.00
CA VAL A 198 1.91 -5.26 -14.56
C VAL A 198 1.24 -5.79 -15.83
N GLY A 199 -0.09 -5.80 -15.80
CA GLY A 199 -0.93 -6.22 -16.91
C GLY A 199 -0.92 -5.19 -18.07
N GLY A 200 -1.23 -5.67 -19.26
CA GLY A 200 -1.24 -4.84 -20.48
C GLY A 200 0.15 -4.65 -21.09
N THR A 201 0.22 -3.64 -21.97
CA THR A 201 1.45 -3.18 -22.63
C THR A 201 1.76 -1.76 -22.19
N VAL A 202 3.01 -1.43 -22.05
CA VAL A 202 3.51 -0.09 -21.67
C VAL A 202 4.10 0.59 -22.88
#